data_b6cb5217dfd04eb0e2fb43aa0369e40d
#
_entry.id   b6cb5217dfd04eb0e2fb43aa0369e40d
#
_cell.length_a   1.000
_cell.length_b   1.000
_cell.length_c   1.000
_cell.angle_alpha   90.00
_cell.angle_beta   90.00
_cell.angle_gamma   90.00
#
_symmetry.space_group_name_H-M   'P 1'
#
loop_
_entity.id
_entity.type
_entity.pdbx_description
1 polymer ?
#
loop_
_entity_poly.entity_id
_entity_poly.type
_entity_poly.pdbx_seq_one_letter_code
_entity_poly.pdbx_strand_id
1 'polypeptide(L)'
;MQVDASSITITIDRKALSEELGIPDHADPEKCITITLLAELRRLGKEKRLIIAAHAPASNQDVNLIKAIVRANKWFAMLRDREVKSISDLAKKERVSRTYLSRLVPLALLAPDITETILEGRQPIDLSTERLFSLMPLPLSWVEQRSVLRFSAR
;
A
#
# COMPACT_ATOMS: atom_id res chain seq x y z
N MET A 1 28.20 -4.03 1.57
CA MET A 1 26.78 -3.88 2.00
C MET A 1 26.53 -4.81 3.17
N GLN A 2 26.15 -4.27 4.29
CA GLN A 2 25.90 -5.04 5.53
C GLN A 2 24.44 -4.83 5.90
N VAL A 3 23.71 -5.91 6.15
CA VAL A 3 22.27 -5.87 6.50
C VAL A 3 22.12 -6.40 7.89
N ASP A 4 21.64 -5.55 8.79
CA ASP A 4 21.29 -5.91 10.16
C ASP A 4 19.75 -5.99 10.30
N ALA A 5 19.22 -6.51 11.41
CA ALA A 5 17.78 -6.73 11.61
C ALA A 5 16.93 -5.45 11.49
N SER A 6 17.54 -4.28 11.67
CA SER A 6 16.85 -2.96 11.68
C SER A 6 17.53 -1.89 10.84
N SER A 7 18.66 -2.17 10.18
CA SER A 7 19.37 -1.20 9.35
C SER A 7 20.12 -1.85 8.20
N ILE A 8 20.25 -1.09 7.12
CA ILE A 8 21.11 -1.41 5.98
C ILE A 8 22.20 -0.35 5.92
N THR A 9 23.45 -0.79 6.01
CA THR A 9 24.61 0.08 5.86
C THR A 9 25.23 -0.18 4.48
N ILE A 10 25.28 0.86 3.66
CA ILE A 10 25.90 0.85 2.34
C ILE A 10 27.16 1.69 2.43
N THR A 11 28.31 1.07 2.24
CA THR A 11 29.58 1.76 2.14
C THR A 11 30.00 1.83 0.67
N ILE A 12 30.17 3.03 0.16
CA ILE A 12 30.56 3.32 -1.21
C ILE A 12 31.99 3.82 -1.21
N ASP A 13 32.84 3.18 -1.98
CA ASP A 13 34.19 3.65 -2.23
C ASP A 13 34.12 4.87 -3.18
N ARG A 14 34.59 6.02 -2.70
CA ARG A 14 34.57 7.27 -3.49
C ARG A 14 35.40 7.18 -4.75
N LYS A 15 36.53 6.50 -4.67
CA LYS A 15 37.42 6.37 -5.83
C LYS A 15 36.77 5.59 -6.94
N ALA A 16 36.17 4.44 -6.61
CA ALA A 16 35.42 3.64 -7.58
C ALA A 16 34.21 4.42 -8.16
N LEU A 17 33.53 5.22 -7.32
CA LEU A 17 32.41 6.04 -7.76
C LEU A 17 32.83 7.18 -8.70
N SER A 18 33.96 7.87 -8.40
CA SER A 18 34.46 8.96 -9.25
C SER A 18 34.96 8.45 -10.58
N GLU A 19 35.61 7.29 -10.62
CA GLU A 19 36.02 6.61 -11.85
C GLU A 19 34.81 6.25 -12.74
N GLU A 20 33.77 5.67 -12.16
CA GLU A 20 32.53 5.28 -12.86
C GLU A 20 31.75 6.48 -13.41
N LEU A 21 31.72 7.58 -12.66
CA LEU A 21 30.99 8.80 -13.05
C LEU A 21 31.83 9.77 -13.88
N GLY A 22 33.14 9.52 -14.08
CA GLY A 22 34.03 10.39 -14.83
C GLY A 22 34.20 11.78 -14.19
N ILE A 23 34.02 11.91 -12.88
CA ILE A 23 34.12 13.18 -12.13
C ILE A 23 35.49 13.23 -11.45
N PRO A 24 36.31 14.29 -11.63
CA PRO A 24 37.57 14.42 -10.94
C PRO A 24 37.35 14.52 -9.43
N ASP A 25 37.95 13.61 -8.67
CA ASP A 25 37.87 13.61 -7.21
C ASP A 25 38.86 14.65 -6.65
N HIS A 26 38.34 15.75 -6.14
CA HIS A 26 39.11 16.81 -5.50
C HIS A 26 39.18 16.68 -3.97
N ALA A 27 38.64 15.60 -3.41
CA ALA A 27 38.57 15.36 -1.96
C ALA A 27 39.37 14.13 -1.56
N ASP A 28 39.75 14.08 -0.27
CA ASP A 28 40.57 13.06 0.39
C ASP A 28 40.20 11.62 -0.06
N PRO A 29 41.13 10.86 -0.69
CA PRO A 29 40.83 9.57 -1.28
C PRO A 29 40.53 8.45 -0.29
N GLU A 30 40.78 8.66 1.00
CA GLU A 30 40.53 7.65 2.05
C GLU A 30 39.11 7.68 2.65
N LYS A 31 38.26 8.61 2.24
CA LYS A 31 36.95 8.81 2.86
C LYS A 31 35.83 8.05 2.13
N CYS A 32 35.52 6.84 2.59
CA CYS A 32 34.31 6.10 2.13
C CYS A 32 33.04 6.86 2.52
N ILE A 33 32.07 6.88 1.62
CA ILE A 33 30.72 7.40 1.93
C ILE A 33 29.92 6.26 2.54
N THR A 34 29.54 6.42 3.81
CA THR A 34 28.70 5.44 4.49
C THR A 34 27.29 6.00 4.62
N ILE A 35 26.33 5.32 4.03
CA ILE A 35 24.90 5.65 4.13
C ILE A 35 24.25 4.56 4.97
N THR A 36 23.71 4.94 6.13
CA THR A 36 22.94 4.04 6.99
C THR A 36 21.47 4.36 6.85
N LEU A 37 20.70 3.38 6.39
CA LEU A 37 19.27 3.46 6.21
C LEU A 37 18.59 2.60 7.26
N LEU A 38 17.65 3.18 8.01
CA LEU A 38 16.78 2.38 8.86
C LEU A 38 15.85 1.58 7.95
N ALA A 39 15.90 0.27 8.09
CA ALA A 39 15.13 -0.65 7.26
C ALA A 39 14.51 -1.72 8.14
N GLU A 40 13.22 -1.94 7.99
CA GLU A 40 12.49 -2.98 8.71
C GLU A 40 11.98 -4.03 7.73
N LEU A 41 12.30 -5.30 7.99
CA LEU A 41 11.79 -6.41 7.20
C LEU A 41 10.43 -6.81 7.77
N ARG A 42 9.35 -6.39 7.11
CA ARG A 42 7.99 -6.78 7.51
C ARG A 42 7.44 -7.89 6.60
N ARG A 43 6.80 -8.85 7.25
CA ARG A 43 6.08 -9.92 6.55
C ARG A 43 4.66 -9.44 6.27
N LEU A 44 4.32 -9.27 5.00
CA LEU A 44 2.98 -8.96 4.52
C LEU A 44 2.41 -10.19 3.81
N GLY A 45 1.58 -10.96 4.53
CA GLY A 45 1.04 -12.21 3.99
C GLY A 45 2.14 -13.23 3.66
N LYS A 46 2.24 -13.62 2.40
CA LYS A 46 3.27 -14.55 1.89
C LYS A 46 4.58 -13.86 1.48
N GLU A 47 4.60 -12.54 1.37
CA GLU A 47 5.76 -11.76 0.91
C GLU A 47 6.50 -11.11 2.08
N LYS A 48 7.84 -11.03 1.96
CA LYS A 48 8.68 -10.23 2.82
C LYS A 48 8.97 -8.92 2.10
N ARG A 49 8.56 -7.78 2.65
CA ARG A 49 8.88 -6.46 2.10
C ARG A 49 9.89 -5.75 2.99
N LEU A 50 10.91 -5.20 2.33
CA LEU A 50 11.89 -4.34 2.96
C LEU A 50 11.36 -2.91 2.96
N ILE A 51 11.22 -2.32 4.13
CA ILE A 51 10.77 -0.93 4.30
C ILE A 51 11.98 -0.10 4.67
N ILE A 52 12.35 0.84 3.80
CA ILE A 52 13.48 1.74 3.99
C ILE A 52 12.92 3.09 4.47
N ALA A 53 13.21 3.47 5.71
CA ALA A 53 12.68 4.69 6.34
C ALA A 53 13.24 6.01 5.75
N ALA A 54 14.27 5.96 4.92
CA ALA A 54 14.98 7.14 4.41
C ALA A 54 14.40 7.76 3.14
N HIS A 55 13.34 7.21 2.58
CA HIS A 55 12.61 7.86 1.48
C HIS A 55 11.24 8.29 1.99
N ALA A 56 10.96 9.59 1.86
CA ALA A 56 9.58 10.05 1.78
C ALA A 56 8.86 9.14 0.77
N PRO A 57 7.68 8.62 1.06
CA PRO A 57 7.11 7.52 0.32
C PRO A 57 7.00 7.90 -1.15
N ALA A 58 7.84 7.33 -2.00
CA ALA A 58 7.40 7.04 -3.34
C ALA A 58 6.05 6.37 -3.15
N SER A 59 4.99 7.01 -3.64
CA SER A 59 3.59 6.65 -3.45
C SER A 59 3.46 5.12 -3.31
N ASN A 60 3.19 4.63 -2.11
CA ASN A 60 3.05 3.20 -1.82
C ASN A 60 1.65 2.74 -2.29
N GLN A 61 1.31 3.10 -3.53
CA GLN A 61 0.03 2.77 -4.12
C GLN A 61 -0.08 1.26 -4.28
N ASP A 62 -0.92 0.64 -3.48
CA ASP A 62 -1.32 -0.74 -3.71
C ASP A 62 -2.35 -0.77 -4.85
N VAL A 63 -1.87 -1.09 -6.05
CA VAL A 63 -2.70 -1.17 -7.26
C VAL A 63 -3.88 -2.14 -7.09
N ASN A 64 -3.72 -3.22 -6.31
CA ASN A 64 -4.79 -4.19 -6.08
C ASN A 64 -5.86 -3.61 -5.16
N LEU A 65 -5.45 -2.86 -4.13
CA LEU A 65 -6.35 -2.17 -3.22
C LEU A 65 -7.14 -1.08 -3.95
N ILE A 66 -6.49 -0.29 -4.78
CA ILE A 66 -7.13 0.73 -5.63
C ILE A 66 -8.14 0.07 -6.57
N LYS A 67 -7.76 -0.99 -7.27
CA LYS A 67 -8.67 -1.74 -8.15
C LYS A 67 -9.87 -2.30 -7.40
N ALA A 68 -9.70 -2.78 -6.17
CA ALA A 68 -10.78 -3.26 -5.33
C ALA A 68 -11.79 -2.16 -5.01
N ILE A 69 -11.31 -0.97 -4.61
CA ILE A 69 -12.16 0.19 -4.30
C ILE A 69 -12.90 0.69 -5.54
N VAL A 70 -12.22 0.82 -6.67
CA VAL A 70 -12.84 1.25 -7.93
C VAL A 70 -13.94 0.28 -8.37
N ARG A 71 -13.69 -1.03 -8.30
CA ARG A 71 -14.70 -2.05 -8.61
C ARG A 71 -15.87 -2.01 -7.64
N ALA A 72 -15.61 -1.84 -6.35
CA ALA A 72 -16.65 -1.72 -5.33
C ALA A 72 -17.58 -0.55 -5.64
N ASN A 73 -17.05 0.63 -5.94
CA ASN A 73 -17.84 1.81 -6.29
C ASN A 73 -18.64 1.60 -7.56
N LYS A 74 -18.04 1.04 -8.62
CA LYS A 74 -18.77 0.70 -9.85
C LYS A 74 -19.96 -0.23 -9.58
N TRP A 75 -19.73 -1.31 -8.86
CA TRP A 75 -20.75 -2.30 -8.58
C TRP A 75 -21.83 -1.80 -7.62
N PHE A 76 -21.45 -0.96 -6.66
CA PHE A 76 -22.41 -0.29 -5.79
C PHE A 76 -23.30 0.67 -6.59
N ALA A 77 -22.75 1.45 -7.54
CA ALA A 77 -23.51 2.31 -8.42
C ALA A 77 -24.52 1.51 -9.25
N MET A 78 -24.12 0.38 -9.85
CA MET A 78 -25.01 -0.48 -10.62
C MET A 78 -26.19 -1.03 -9.79
N LEU A 79 -25.98 -1.32 -8.51
CA LEU A 79 -27.02 -1.76 -7.58
C LEU A 79 -27.93 -0.59 -7.18
N ARG A 80 -27.34 0.57 -6.85
CA ARG A 80 -28.07 1.78 -6.46
C ARG A 80 -28.97 2.28 -7.59
N ASP A 81 -28.44 2.32 -8.82
CA ASP A 81 -29.11 2.85 -10.00
C ASP A 81 -30.04 1.81 -10.64
N ARG A 82 -30.19 0.64 -9.99
CA ARG A 82 -31.07 -0.47 -10.42
C ARG A 82 -30.74 -1.03 -11.80
N GLU A 83 -29.51 -0.87 -12.28
CA GLU A 83 -29.05 -1.55 -13.49
C GLU A 83 -29.03 -3.09 -13.34
N VAL A 84 -28.90 -3.55 -12.10
CA VAL A 84 -29.03 -4.95 -11.70
C VAL A 84 -29.96 -5.06 -10.50
N LYS A 85 -30.76 -6.14 -10.45
CA LYS A 85 -31.78 -6.31 -9.42
C LYS A 85 -31.23 -6.83 -8.08
N SER A 86 -30.10 -7.50 -8.12
CA SER A 86 -29.52 -8.16 -6.94
C SER A 86 -28.02 -8.39 -7.08
N ILE A 87 -27.36 -8.67 -5.93
CA ILE A 87 -25.95 -9.13 -5.93
C ILE A 87 -25.78 -10.42 -6.74
N SER A 88 -26.81 -11.29 -6.78
CA SER A 88 -26.75 -12.51 -7.57
C SER A 88 -26.77 -12.24 -9.08
N ASP A 89 -27.54 -11.26 -9.53
CA ASP A 89 -27.58 -10.86 -10.94
C ASP A 89 -26.27 -10.15 -11.33
N LEU A 90 -25.73 -9.33 -10.43
CA LEU A 90 -24.42 -8.70 -10.60
C LEU A 90 -23.31 -9.76 -10.72
N ALA A 91 -23.35 -10.80 -9.87
CA ALA A 91 -22.39 -11.89 -9.92
C ALA A 91 -22.38 -12.62 -11.26
N LYS A 92 -23.58 -12.88 -11.82
CA LYS A 92 -23.73 -13.48 -13.15
C LYS A 92 -23.22 -12.54 -14.26
N LYS A 93 -23.60 -11.26 -14.20
CA LYS A 93 -23.20 -10.24 -15.19
C LYS A 93 -21.68 -10.05 -15.23
N GLU A 94 -21.03 -9.92 -14.07
CA GLU A 94 -19.59 -9.69 -13.95
C GLU A 94 -18.74 -10.99 -13.92
N ARG A 95 -19.39 -12.17 -13.96
CA ARG A 95 -18.76 -13.51 -13.94
C ARG A 95 -17.85 -13.73 -12.72
N VAL A 96 -18.28 -13.27 -11.55
CA VAL A 96 -17.57 -13.42 -10.29
C VAL A 96 -18.43 -14.13 -9.26
N SER A 97 -17.80 -14.66 -8.20
CA SER A 97 -18.57 -15.33 -7.15
C SER A 97 -19.38 -14.33 -6.33
N ARG A 98 -20.58 -14.74 -5.88
CA ARG A 98 -21.43 -13.93 -4.99
C ARG A 98 -20.70 -13.58 -3.69
N THR A 99 -19.93 -14.51 -3.14
CA THR A 99 -19.15 -14.31 -1.91
C THR A 99 -18.11 -13.20 -2.09
N TYR A 100 -17.45 -13.16 -3.24
CA TYR A 100 -16.50 -12.10 -3.56
C TYR A 100 -17.18 -10.73 -3.63
N LEU A 101 -18.31 -10.63 -4.32
CA LEU A 101 -19.11 -9.41 -4.40
C LEU A 101 -19.60 -8.93 -3.04
N SER A 102 -20.12 -9.84 -2.21
CA SER A 102 -20.61 -9.50 -0.87
C SER A 102 -19.52 -8.92 0.04
N ARG A 103 -18.26 -9.27 -0.21
CA ARG A 103 -17.12 -8.70 0.50
C ARG A 103 -16.63 -7.39 -0.14
N LEU A 104 -16.72 -7.26 -1.46
CA LEU A 104 -16.16 -6.11 -2.16
C LEU A 104 -17.09 -4.90 -2.16
N VAL A 105 -18.38 -5.10 -2.41
CA VAL A 105 -19.36 -4.01 -2.53
C VAL A 105 -19.37 -3.09 -1.29
N PRO A 106 -19.25 -3.58 -0.04
CA PRO A 106 -19.19 -2.70 1.13
C PRO A 106 -18.01 -1.74 1.15
N LEU A 107 -16.94 -1.97 0.37
CA LEU A 107 -15.82 -1.03 0.27
C LEU A 107 -16.22 0.30 -0.37
N ALA A 108 -17.32 0.36 -1.09
CA ALA A 108 -17.88 1.61 -1.59
C ALA A 108 -18.38 2.55 -0.49
N LEU A 109 -18.55 2.01 0.74
CA LEU A 109 -18.99 2.77 1.93
C LEU A 109 -17.83 3.14 2.84
N LEU A 110 -16.59 3.01 2.39
CA LEU A 110 -15.42 3.50 3.11
C LEU A 110 -15.50 5.02 3.30
N ALA A 111 -14.96 5.48 4.43
CA ALA A 111 -14.84 6.90 4.68
C ALA A 111 -14.05 7.59 3.55
N PRO A 112 -14.48 8.78 3.09
CA PRO A 112 -13.83 9.47 1.96
C PRO A 112 -12.35 9.71 2.18
N ASP A 113 -11.96 10.12 3.38
CA ASP A 113 -10.56 10.38 3.75
C ASP A 113 -9.68 9.11 3.73
N ILE A 114 -10.26 7.95 4.07
CA ILE A 114 -9.59 6.65 3.92
C ILE A 114 -9.35 6.35 2.45
N THR A 115 -10.39 6.55 1.63
CA THR A 115 -10.30 6.31 0.18
C THR A 115 -9.26 7.23 -0.47
N GLU A 116 -9.27 8.53 -0.15
CA GLU A 116 -8.28 9.50 -0.63
C GLU A 116 -6.85 9.09 -0.23
N THR A 117 -6.64 8.76 1.05
CA THR A 117 -5.34 8.34 1.55
C THR A 117 -4.80 7.10 0.84
N ILE A 118 -5.68 6.15 0.50
CA ILE A 118 -5.31 4.95 -0.28
C ILE A 118 -4.95 5.32 -1.73
N LEU A 119 -5.73 6.21 -2.36
CA LEU A 119 -5.46 6.66 -3.74
C LEU A 119 -4.13 7.41 -3.83
N GLU A 120 -3.78 8.17 -2.81
CA GLU A 120 -2.51 8.90 -2.72
C GLU A 120 -1.33 8.01 -2.31
N GLY A 121 -1.56 6.72 -1.98
CA GLY A 121 -0.53 5.79 -1.55
C GLY A 121 0.03 6.09 -0.15
N ARG A 122 -0.74 6.78 0.68
CA ARG A 122 -0.39 7.15 2.06
C ARG A 122 -1.06 6.25 3.10
N GLN A 123 -1.66 5.14 2.66
CA GLN A 123 -2.27 4.16 3.56
C GLN A 123 -1.24 3.53 4.50
N PRO A 124 -1.67 3.01 5.67
CA PRO A 124 -0.83 2.21 6.54
C PRO A 124 -0.13 1.09 5.77
N ILE A 125 1.15 0.87 6.03
CA ILE A 125 2.01 -0.08 5.30
C ILE A 125 1.48 -1.51 5.38
N ASP A 126 0.80 -1.84 6.47
CA ASP A 126 0.20 -3.15 6.72
C ASP A 126 -1.20 -3.30 6.10
N LEU A 127 -1.76 -2.24 5.50
CA LEU A 127 -3.05 -2.30 4.83
C LEU A 127 -2.89 -2.81 3.40
N SER A 128 -3.17 -4.09 3.23
CA SER A 128 -3.27 -4.76 1.93
C SER A 128 -4.72 -5.14 1.63
N THR A 129 -5.01 -5.52 0.38
CA THR A 129 -6.33 -6.05 0.00
C THR A 129 -6.70 -7.27 0.83
N GLU A 130 -5.75 -8.18 1.13
CA GLU A 130 -6.00 -9.37 1.94
C GLU A 130 -6.37 -9.00 3.38
N ARG A 131 -5.64 -8.03 3.96
CA ARG A 131 -5.94 -7.56 5.31
C ARG A 131 -7.30 -6.89 5.37
N LEU A 132 -7.62 -6.05 4.39
CA LEU A 132 -8.93 -5.41 4.30
C LEU A 132 -10.05 -6.45 4.26
N PHE A 133 -9.90 -7.50 3.44
CA PHE A 133 -10.86 -8.60 3.39
C PHE A 133 -10.92 -9.44 4.67
N SER A 134 -9.84 -9.57 5.42
CA SER A 134 -9.84 -10.28 6.71
C SER A 134 -10.59 -9.51 7.81
N LEU A 135 -10.74 -8.19 7.65
CA LEU A 135 -11.47 -7.32 8.58
C LEU A 135 -12.96 -7.17 8.23
N MET A 136 -13.43 -7.84 7.18
CA MET A 136 -14.84 -7.82 6.79
C MET A 136 -15.72 -8.66 7.72
N PRO A 137 -16.94 -8.20 8.05
CA PRO A 137 -17.58 -6.95 7.60
C PRO A 137 -17.03 -5.72 8.31
N LEU A 138 -16.81 -4.64 7.53
CA LEU A 138 -16.40 -3.36 8.10
C LEU A 138 -17.58 -2.67 8.81
N PRO A 139 -17.31 -1.93 9.90
CA PRO A 139 -18.33 -1.09 10.54
C PRO A 139 -18.89 -0.06 9.55
N LEU A 140 -20.15 0.32 9.73
CA LEU A 140 -20.76 1.41 8.94
C LEU A 140 -20.31 2.79 9.43
N SER A 141 -19.94 2.90 10.69
CA SER A 141 -19.43 4.13 11.30
C SER A 141 -18.04 4.46 10.77
N TRP A 142 -17.86 5.61 10.19
CA TRP A 142 -16.57 6.09 9.69
C TRP A 142 -15.51 6.24 10.81
N VAL A 143 -15.93 6.57 12.02
CA VAL A 143 -15.05 6.63 13.19
C VAL A 143 -14.48 5.25 13.51
N GLU A 144 -15.33 4.25 13.53
CA GLU A 144 -14.93 2.87 13.77
C GLU A 144 -14.07 2.31 12.62
N GLN A 145 -14.39 2.67 11.36
CA GLN A 145 -13.56 2.29 10.21
C GLN A 145 -12.12 2.79 10.36
N ARG A 146 -11.94 4.06 10.77
CA ARG A 146 -10.59 4.62 11.02
C ARG A 146 -9.85 3.85 12.10
N SER A 147 -10.54 3.53 13.19
CA SER A 147 -9.95 2.75 14.29
C SER A 147 -9.52 1.35 13.84
N VAL A 148 -10.41 0.61 13.18
CA VAL A 148 -10.17 -0.77 12.72
C VAL A 148 -9.08 -0.82 11.65
N LEU A 149 -9.05 0.14 10.74
CA LEU A 149 -8.08 0.24 9.64
C LEU A 149 -6.81 1.01 10.03
N ARG A 150 -6.70 1.47 11.28
CA ARG A 150 -5.55 2.20 11.83
C ARG A 150 -5.24 3.50 11.08
N PHE A 151 -6.26 4.21 10.64
CA PHE A 151 -6.10 5.57 10.16
C PHE A 151 -6.19 6.55 11.33
N SER A 152 -5.23 7.48 11.42
CA SER A 152 -5.32 8.58 12.38
C SER A 152 -6.49 9.46 12.01
N ALA A 153 -7.32 9.83 13.01
CA ALA A 153 -8.35 10.84 12.80
C ALA A 153 -7.65 12.16 12.41
N ARG A 154 -8.10 12.79 11.35
CA ARG A 154 -7.73 14.17 11.03
C ARG A 154 -8.51 15.12 11.88
#